data_ddc852f555ae820082196485d387c3b5
#
_entry.id   ddc852f555ae820082196485d387c3b5
#
_cell.length_a   1.000
_cell.length_b   1.000
_cell.length_c   1.000
_cell.angle_alpha   90.00
_cell.angle_beta   90.00
_cell.angle_gamma   90.00
#
_symmetry.space_group_name_H-M   'P 1'
#
loop_
_entity.id
_entity.type
_entity.pdbx_description
1 polymer ?
#
loop_
_entity_poly.entity_id
_entity_poly.type
_entity_poly.pdbx_seq_one_letter_code
_entity_poly.pdbx_strand_id
1 'polypeptide(L)'
;DGNDEISSAYVSSEFVEVRYALSEAIKFSPTEESASLRSRIVNYAMKFLGNPYVWGGTSLTKGADCSGFTMSVMKNFGISLPHYSGSQANSGKRIKSSQMKPGDLIFYGSSRGRINHVAMYIGNGQIIHAASRRSGIKISTWNYRTPVCIVDVIGNRS
;
A
#
# COMPACT_ATOMS: atom_id res chain seq x y z
N ASP A 1 -8.59 5.71 13.01
CA ASP A 1 -8.52 6.27 13.58
C ASP A 1 -8.60 6.69 13.96
N GLY A 2 -8.38 6.13 13.45
CA GLY A 2 -8.29 6.87 13.91
C GLY A 2 -8.31 7.21 14.16
N ASN A 3 -8.13 7.02 13.69
CA ASN A 3 -7.92 7.69 14.18
C ASN A 3 -8.00 7.97 14.20
N ASP A 4 -8.18 7.56 13.51
CA ASP A 4 -8.05 8.30 13.76
C ASP A 4 -7.79 8.71 13.78
N GLU A 5 -7.66 8.36 13.15
CA GLU A 5 -7.26 9.04 13.33
C GLU A 5 -6.83 9.43 13.35
N ILE A 6 -6.57 9.01 13.00
CA ILE A 6 -6.02 9.63 13.25
C ILE A 6 -6.03 9.85 13.24
N SER A 7 -5.99 9.64 12.85
CA SER A 7 -5.81 10.15 13.15
C SER A 7 -5.77 10.38 13.08
N SER A 8 -5.80 10.14 12.55
CA SER A 8 -5.57 10.70 12.74
C SER A 8 -5.30 10.93 12.72
N ALA A 9 -5.41 10.52 12.31
CA ALA A 9 -5.02 11.02 12.48
C ALA A 9 -4.77 11.20 12.44
N TYR A 10 -4.51 11.13 11.90
CA TYR A 10 -4.02 11.73 12.22
C TYR A 10 -4.12 11.92 12.03
N VAL A 11 -4.49 11.70 11.47
CA VAL A 11 -4.35 12.24 11.60
C VAL A 11 -4.34 12.67 11.50
N SER A 12 -4.56 12.46 11.20
CA SER A 12 -4.23 13.10 11.26
C SER A 12 -3.81 13.49 11.70
N SER A 13 -3.65 13.16 11.53
CA SER A 13 -2.94 13.75 11.90
C SER A 13 -2.67 13.56 12.25
N GLU A 14 -2.81 13.19 12.03
CA GLU A 14 -2.37 13.32 12.26
C GLU A 14 -2.25 13.21 11.85
N PHE A 15 -2.26 13.04 11.14
CA PHE A 15 -1.84 13.24 10.83
C PHE A 15 -1.35 13.85 10.50
N VAL A 16 -2.11 13.86 10.18
CA VAL A 16 -1.11 14.37 9.94
C VAL A 16 -0.09 14.41 10.69
N GLU A 17 -0.10 14.49 11.43
CA GLU A 17 0.79 14.20 12.18
C GLU A 17 1.08 12.89 12.11
N VAL A 18 0.31 12.14 11.98
CA VAL A 18 0.57 10.85 11.59
C VAL A 18 1.36 10.80 10.38
N ARG A 19 0.97 11.48 9.40
CA ARG A 19 1.66 11.57 8.18
C ARG A 19 3.05 12.03 8.34
N TYR A 20 3.27 12.92 9.26
CA TYR A 20 4.53 13.42 9.52
C TYR A 20 5.45 12.39 10.08
N ALA A 21 4.96 11.55 10.98
CA ALA A 21 5.79 10.50 11.51
C ALA A 21 6.19 9.51 10.44
N LEU A 22 5.32 9.24 9.49
CA LEU A 22 5.68 8.36 8.41
C LEU A 22 6.76 8.94 7.55
N SER A 23 6.70 10.23 7.30
CA SER A 23 7.72 10.88 6.50
C SER A 23 9.07 10.74 7.13
N GLU A 24 9.15 10.83 8.45
CA GLU A 24 10.42 10.63 9.11
C GLU A 24 10.89 9.20 9.01
N ALA A 25 9.96 8.27 9.13
CA ALA A 25 10.32 6.86 9.10
C ALA A 25 10.87 6.43 7.76
N ILE A 26 10.47 7.05 6.69
CA ILE A 26 10.95 6.67 5.38
C ILE A 26 12.06 7.55 4.84
N LYS A 27 12.55 8.45 5.64
CA LYS A 27 13.77 9.15 5.31
C LYS A 27 14.91 8.28 5.71
N PHE A 28 15.63 7.71 4.79
CA PHE A 28 16.68 6.81 5.16
C PHE A 28 17.91 7.11 4.34
N SER A 29 18.90 6.30 4.51
CA SER A 29 20.19 6.54 3.90
C SER A 29 20.07 6.77 2.41
N PRO A 30 20.59 7.85 1.90
CA PRO A 30 20.55 8.11 0.47
C PRO A 30 21.44 7.19 -0.34
N THR A 31 22.25 6.36 0.31
CA THR A 31 23.10 5.46 -0.42
C THR A 31 22.41 4.18 -0.82
N GLU A 32 21.18 3.97 -0.35
CA GLU A 32 20.44 2.76 -0.68
C GLU A 32 19.46 3.06 -1.79
N GLU A 33 19.85 2.82 -3.03
CA GLU A 33 18.97 3.16 -4.15
C GLU A 33 17.66 2.41 -4.15
N SER A 34 17.67 1.12 -3.86
CA SER A 34 16.42 0.37 -3.84
C SER A 34 15.52 0.85 -2.71
N ALA A 35 16.11 1.24 -1.57
CA ALA A 35 15.36 1.81 -0.48
C ALA A 35 14.81 3.17 -0.89
N SER A 36 15.58 3.95 -1.65
CA SER A 36 15.10 5.23 -2.14
C SER A 36 13.92 5.07 -3.09
N LEU A 37 13.94 4.06 -3.94
CA LEU A 37 12.81 3.78 -4.82
C LEU A 37 11.58 3.41 -4.01
N ARG A 38 11.74 2.53 -3.01
CA ARG A 38 10.62 2.13 -2.16
C ARG A 38 10.03 3.32 -1.44
N SER A 39 10.86 4.20 -0.94
CA SER A 39 10.42 5.42 -0.29
C SER A 39 9.63 6.30 -1.25
N ARG A 40 10.10 6.45 -2.47
CA ARG A 40 9.40 7.26 -3.47
C ARG A 40 8.05 6.65 -3.83
N ILE A 41 7.98 5.33 -3.92
CA ILE A 41 6.73 4.65 -4.22
C ILE A 41 5.71 4.88 -3.10
N VAL A 42 6.13 4.72 -1.85
CA VAL A 42 5.25 4.92 -0.71
C VAL A 42 4.81 6.38 -0.61
N ASN A 43 5.74 7.29 -0.77
CA ASN A 43 5.39 8.72 -0.72
C ASN A 43 4.39 9.10 -1.81
N TYR A 44 4.54 8.52 -2.99
CA TYR A 44 3.61 8.76 -4.08
C TYR A 44 2.21 8.20 -3.72
N ALA A 45 2.17 6.97 -3.22
CA ALA A 45 0.91 6.36 -2.82
C ALA A 45 0.19 7.19 -1.76
N MET A 46 0.94 7.75 -0.81
CA MET A 46 0.37 8.54 0.28
C MET A 46 -0.31 9.83 -0.19
N LYS A 47 0.05 10.31 -1.37
CA LYS A 47 -0.58 11.52 -1.91
C LYS A 47 -2.07 11.33 -2.19
N PHE A 48 -2.51 10.10 -2.30
CA PHE A 48 -3.88 9.80 -2.70
C PHE A 48 -4.77 9.39 -1.53
N LEU A 49 -4.29 9.56 -0.31
CA LEU A 49 -5.11 9.30 0.88
C LEU A 49 -6.40 10.10 0.81
N GLY A 50 -7.51 9.42 1.09
CA GLY A 50 -8.82 10.06 1.09
C GLY A 50 -9.51 10.07 -0.25
N ASN A 51 -8.82 9.72 -1.33
CA ASN A 51 -9.43 9.71 -2.65
C ASN A 51 -10.40 8.53 -2.81
N PRO A 52 -11.35 8.65 -3.74
CA PRO A 52 -12.46 7.70 -3.79
C PRO A 52 -12.08 6.29 -4.19
N TYR A 53 -12.87 5.33 -3.71
CA TYR A 53 -12.86 3.96 -4.19
C TYR A 53 -13.94 3.81 -5.26
N VAL A 54 -13.57 3.21 -6.40
CA VAL A 54 -14.53 2.88 -7.44
C VAL A 54 -14.23 1.46 -7.92
N TRP A 55 -15.24 0.59 -7.86
CA TRP A 55 -15.08 -0.79 -8.33
C TRP A 55 -14.64 -0.81 -9.77
N GLY A 56 -13.57 -1.55 -10.05
CA GLY A 56 -13.01 -1.61 -11.40
C GLY A 56 -12.22 -0.39 -11.79
N GLY A 57 -12.11 0.61 -10.91
CA GLY A 57 -11.44 1.85 -11.22
C GLY A 57 -9.93 1.75 -11.12
N THR A 58 -9.24 2.57 -11.91
CA THR A 58 -7.79 2.62 -11.93
C THR A 58 -7.26 4.04 -11.81
N SER A 59 -8.13 5.01 -11.55
CA SER A 59 -7.71 6.40 -11.42
C SER A 59 -7.35 6.72 -9.99
N LEU A 60 -6.15 7.18 -9.76
CA LEU A 60 -5.69 7.53 -8.41
C LEU A 60 -6.41 8.75 -7.85
N THR A 61 -7.03 9.57 -8.71
CA THR A 61 -7.72 10.77 -8.27
C THR A 61 -9.24 10.66 -8.33
N LYS A 62 -9.75 9.96 -9.34
CA LYS A 62 -11.21 9.87 -9.56
C LYS A 62 -11.83 8.61 -9.02
N GLY A 63 -11.04 7.59 -8.77
CA GLY A 63 -11.54 6.36 -8.18
C GLY A 63 -10.76 5.14 -8.61
N ALA A 64 -10.33 4.35 -7.64
CA ALA A 64 -9.62 3.10 -7.89
C ALA A 64 -10.11 2.04 -6.91
N ASP A 65 -10.12 0.79 -7.35
CA ASP A 65 -10.33 -0.31 -6.41
C ASP A 65 -8.97 -0.74 -5.86
N CYS A 66 -8.95 -1.80 -5.04
CA CYS A 66 -7.72 -2.16 -4.33
C CYS A 66 -6.58 -2.48 -5.30
N SER A 67 -6.83 -3.28 -6.29
CA SER A 67 -5.80 -3.67 -7.25
C SER A 67 -5.53 -2.58 -8.28
N GLY A 68 -6.53 -1.76 -8.59
CA GLY A 68 -6.34 -0.59 -9.45
C GLY A 68 -5.42 0.43 -8.80
N PHE A 69 -5.53 0.58 -7.48
CA PHE A 69 -4.66 1.49 -6.74
C PHE A 69 -3.20 1.02 -6.81
N THR A 70 -2.93 -0.24 -6.46
CA THR A 70 -1.55 -0.75 -6.48
C THR A 70 -0.99 -0.77 -7.89
N MET A 71 -1.80 -1.16 -8.87
CA MET A 71 -1.38 -1.17 -10.26
C MET A 71 -0.97 0.23 -10.73
N SER A 72 -1.79 1.23 -10.42
CA SER A 72 -1.54 2.59 -10.90
C SER A 72 -0.37 3.25 -10.18
N VAL A 73 -0.20 2.98 -8.88
CA VAL A 73 0.96 3.50 -8.15
C VAL A 73 2.23 2.91 -8.73
N MET A 74 2.29 1.59 -8.91
CA MET A 74 3.49 0.94 -9.42
C MET A 74 3.80 1.34 -10.85
N LYS A 75 2.77 1.54 -11.67
CA LYS A 75 2.95 1.96 -13.04
C LYS A 75 3.71 3.28 -13.16
N ASN A 76 3.51 4.18 -12.21
CA ASN A 76 4.20 5.45 -12.20
C ASN A 76 5.72 5.29 -12.06
N PHE A 77 6.17 4.13 -11.62
CA PHE A 77 7.59 3.83 -11.42
C PHE A 77 8.09 2.76 -12.40
N GLY A 78 7.32 2.50 -13.46
CA GLY A 78 7.73 1.56 -14.49
C GLY A 78 7.53 0.10 -14.11
N ILE A 79 6.79 -0.19 -13.05
CA ILE A 79 6.50 -1.55 -12.64
C ILE A 79 5.09 -1.90 -13.11
N SER A 80 5.00 -2.85 -14.03
CA SER A 80 3.74 -3.23 -14.63
C SER A 80 3.09 -4.35 -13.85
N LEU A 81 1.84 -4.14 -13.42
CA LEU A 81 1.07 -5.14 -12.72
C LEU A 81 -0.28 -5.34 -13.43
N PRO A 82 -0.80 -6.57 -13.43
CA PRO A 82 -2.17 -6.78 -13.94
C PRO A 82 -3.17 -6.16 -12.98
N HIS A 83 -4.39 -5.91 -13.47
CA HIS A 83 -5.41 -5.25 -12.65
C HIS A 83 -6.03 -6.18 -11.61
N TYR A 84 -5.95 -7.47 -11.79
CA TYR A 84 -6.61 -8.41 -10.88
C TYR A 84 -5.69 -8.74 -9.69
N SER A 85 -6.22 -8.64 -8.46
CA SER A 85 -5.40 -8.84 -7.26
C SER A 85 -4.78 -10.24 -7.20
N GLY A 86 -5.54 -11.27 -7.61
CA GLY A 86 -5.00 -12.62 -7.63
C GLY A 86 -3.81 -12.77 -8.56
N SER A 87 -3.81 -12.04 -9.68
CA SER A 87 -2.69 -12.07 -10.62
C SER A 87 -1.51 -11.25 -10.10
N GLN A 88 -1.80 -10.15 -9.39
CA GLN A 88 -0.73 -9.37 -8.78
C GLN A 88 0.07 -10.22 -7.78
N ALA A 89 -0.59 -11.15 -7.12
CA ALA A 89 0.08 -12.02 -6.15
C ALA A 89 1.14 -12.91 -6.81
N ASN A 90 1.07 -13.08 -8.13
CA ASN A 90 2.04 -13.86 -8.88
C ASN A 90 3.04 -12.99 -9.64
N SER A 91 3.07 -11.69 -9.34
CA SER A 91 3.89 -10.75 -10.09
C SER A 91 5.23 -10.44 -9.43
N GLY A 92 5.62 -11.21 -8.44
CA GLY A 92 6.89 -11.02 -7.76
C GLY A 92 7.23 -12.18 -6.87
N LYS A 93 8.17 -11.93 -5.96
CA LYS A 93 8.67 -12.97 -5.07
C LYS A 93 7.88 -12.99 -3.77
N ARG A 94 7.41 -14.16 -3.38
CA ARG A 94 6.73 -14.31 -2.09
C ARG A 94 7.75 -14.21 -0.96
N ILE A 95 7.39 -13.46 0.07
CA ILE A 95 8.25 -13.25 1.22
C ILE A 95 7.46 -13.47 2.51
N LYS A 96 8.18 -13.59 3.61
CA LYS A 96 7.59 -13.73 4.93
C LYS A 96 7.29 -12.36 5.52
N SER A 97 6.37 -12.31 6.48
CA SER A 97 6.03 -11.04 7.14
C SER A 97 7.25 -10.41 7.79
N SER A 98 8.19 -11.21 8.29
CA SER A 98 9.41 -10.69 8.89
C SER A 98 10.33 -10.02 7.89
N GLN A 99 10.08 -10.20 6.60
CA GLN A 99 10.90 -9.64 5.52
C GLN A 99 10.24 -8.45 4.84
N MET A 100 9.06 -8.03 5.31
CA MET A 100 8.34 -6.93 4.68
C MET A 100 9.11 -5.63 4.68
N LYS A 101 9.08 -4.94 3.56
CA LYS A 101 9.67 -3.63 3.38
C LYS A 101 8.63 -2.70 2.75
N PRO A 102 8.75 -1.39 2.96
CA PRO A 102 7.82 -0.46 2.32
C PRO A 102 7.74 -0.71 0.82
N GLY A 103 6.51 -0.74 0.31
CA GLY A 103 6.26 -1.01 -1.11
C GLY A 103 5.88 -2.45 -1.40
N ASP A 104 6.11 -3.38 -0.48
CA ASP A 104 5.68 -4.75 -0.69
C ASP A 104 4.15 -4.83 -0.65
N LEU A 105 3.59 -5.77 -1.38
CA LEU A 105 2.15 -5.94 -1.46
C LEU A 105 1.68 -7.08 -0.58
N ILE A 106 0.62 -6.83 0.18
CA ILE A 106 0.03 -7.82 1.06
C ILE A 106 -1.34 -8.19 0.52
N PHE A 107 -1.60 -9.48 0.41
CA PHE A 107 -2.83 -9.99 -0.18
C PHE A 107 -3.68 -10.67 0.87
N TYR A 108 -4.98 -10.38 0.84
CA TYR A 108 -5.95 -10.90 1.79
C TYR A 108 -7.02 -11.68 1.06
N GLY A 109 -7.68 -12.57 1.74
CA GLY A 109 -8.68 -13.38 1.08
C GLY A 109 -9.59 -14.10 2.04
N SER A 110 -10.33 -15.06 1.49
CA SER A 110 -11.25 -15.88 2.25
C SER A 110 -10.49 -16.92 3.05
N SER A 111 -11.23 -17.64 3.90
CA SER A 111 -10.67 -18.73 4.69
C SER A 111 -10.07 -19.84 3.83
N ARG A 112 -10.45 -19.90 2.54
CA ARG A 112 -9.91 -20.88 1.62
C ARG A 112 -8.70 -20.36 0.85
N GLY A 113 -8.19 -19.19 1.22
CA GLY A 113 -7.02 -18.63 0.58
C GLY A 113 -7.29 -17.94 -0.75
N ARG A 114 -8.56 -17.75 -1.12
CA ARG A 114 -8.88 -17.04 -2.35
C ARG A 114 -8.68 -15.54 -2.14
N ILE A 115 -7.79 -14.95 -2.92
CA ILE A 115 -7.43 -13.55 -2.77
C ILE A 115 -8.57 -12.66 -3.27
N ASN A 116 -8.96 -11.67 -2.44
CA ASN A 116 -9.98 -10.71 -2.81
C ASN A 116 -9.60 -9.27 -2.46
N HIS A 117 -8.38 -9.05 -1.96
CA HIS A 117 -7.95 -7.70 -1.60
C HIS A 117 -6.43 -7.62 -1.62
N VAL A 118 -5.91 -6.42 -1.89
CA VAL A 118 -4.48 -6.16 -1.89
C VAL A 118 -4.23 -4.78 -1.28
N ALA A 119 -3.10 -4.66 -0.57
CA ALA A 119 -2.69 -3.43 0.07
C ALA A 119 -1.19 -3.26 -0.08
N MET A 120 -0.70 -2.03 0.09
CA MET A 120 0.73 -1.76 0.03
C MET A 120 1.26 -1.49 1.44
N TYR A 121 2.33 -2.20 1.81
CA TYR A 121 2.98 -1.96 3.10
C TYR A 121 3.71 -0.63 3.06
N ILE A 122 3.56 0.18 4.10
CA ILE A 122 4.20 1.49 4.16
C ILE A 122 5.17 1.62 5.34
N GLY A 123 5.42 0.51 6.04
CA GLY A 123 6.32 0.52 7.18
C GLY A 123 5.57 0.65 8.50
N ASN A 124 6.26 0.39 9.59
CA ASN A 124 5.72 0.52 10.94
C ASN A 124 4.43 -0.26 11.19
N GLY A 125 4.29 -1.39 10.51
CA GLY A 125 3.12 -2.25 10.69
C GLY A 125 1.86 -1.73 10.00
N GLN A 126 1.99 -0.80 9.08
CA GLN A 126 0.84 -0.15 8.45
C GLN A 126 0.79 -0.39 6.94
N ILE A 127 -0.42 -0.32 6.41
CA ILE A 127 -0.67 -0.45 4.97
C ILE A 127 -1.48 0.74 4.49
N ILE A 128 -1.37 1.01 3.19
CA ILE A 128 -2.26 1.93 2.50
C ILE A 128 -3.01 1.13 1.45
N HIS A 129 -4.32 1.35 1.36
CA HIS A 129 -5.14 0.58 0.43
C HIS A 129 -6.44 1.30 0.09
N ALA A 130 -6.96 1.00 -1.10
CA ALA A 130 -8.29 1.43 -1.49
C ALA A 130 -9.26 0.42 -0.87
N ALA A 131 -9.83 0.75 0.26
CA ALA A 131 -10.50 -0.22 1.12
C ALA A 131 -11.96 -0.46 0.76
N SER A 132 -12.73 0.59 0.58
CA SER A 132 -14.16 0.47 0.28
C SER A 132 -14.69 1.81 -0.20
N ARG A 133 -15.91 1.79 -0.73
CA ARG A 133 -16.56 3.03 -1.15
C ARG A 133 -16.71 4.01 0.00
N ARG A 134 -16.95 3.49 1.19
CA ARG A 134 -17.15 4.34 2.36
C ARG A 134 -15.88 5.08 2.75
N SER A 135 -14.76 4.40 2.75
CA SER A 135 -13.52 4.97 3.26
C SER A 135 -12.60 5.50 2.19
N GLY A 136 -12.71 4.99 0.95
CA GLY A 136 -11.73 5.32 -0.06
C GLY A 136 -10.35 4.77 0.28
N ILE A 137 -9.33 5.50 -0.10
CA ILE A 137 -7.94 5.12 0.17
C ILE A 137 -7.60 5.54 1.59
N LYS A 138 -7.14 4.58 2.39
CA LYS A 138 -6.86 4.83 3.81
C LYS A 138 -5.70 4.00 4.31
N ILE A 139 -5.27 4.29 5.54
CA ILE A 139 -4.23 3.54 6.23
C ILE A 139 -4.89 2.60 7.23
N SER A 140 -4.38 1.39 7.33
CA SER A 140 -4.83 0.37 8.29
C SER A 140 -3.62 -0.37 8.82
N THR A 141 -3.81 -1.20 9.84
CA THR A 141 -2.77 -2.10 10.32
C THR A 141 -2.64 -3.27 9.35
N TRP A 142 -1.41 -3.71 9.08
CA TRP A 142 -1.18 -4.74 8.06
C TRP A 142 -1.90 -6.06 8.34
N ASN A 143 -2.10 -6.38 9.60
CA ASN A 143 -2.75 -7.63 9.99
C ASN A 143 -4.19 -7.43 10.48
N TYR A 144 -4.86 -6.39 10.01
CA TYR A 144 -6.27 -6.20 10.33
C TYR A 144 -7.12 -7.35 9.80
N ARG A 145 -6.61 -8.06 8.80
CA ARG A 145 -7.11 -9.34 8.33
C ARG A 145 -5.90 -10.25 8.25
N THR A 146 -6.10 -11.56 8.32
CA THR A 146 -5.00 -12.50 8.15
C THR A 146 -4.55 -12.51 6.69
N PRO A 147 -3.30 -12.20 6.40
CA PRO A 147 -2.82 -12.21 5.01
C PRO A 147 -2.79 -13.61 4.42
N VAL A 148 -3.10 -13.71 3.14
CA VAL A 148 -2.91 -14.94 2.38
C VAL A 148 -1.44 -15.07 1.99
N CYS A 149 -0.86 -13.98 1.50
CA CYS A 149 0.57 -13.97 1.14
C CYS A 149 1.06 -12.54 1.03
N ILE A 150 2.36 -12.39 0.98
CA ILE A 150 3.05 -11.11 0.84
C ILE A 150 4.02 -11.25 -0.32
N VAL A 151 4.07 -10.26 -1.20
CA VAL A 151 4.84 -10.36 -2.43
C VAL A 151 5.68 -9.09 -2.64
N ASP A 152 6.94 -9.29 -2.96
CA ASP A 152 7.85 -8.22 -3.32
C ASP A 152 7.84 -8.09 -4.85
N VAL A 153 7.21 -7.05 -5.37
CA VAL A 153 7.15 -6.80 -6.81
C VAL A 153 8.20 -5.81 -7.26
N ILE A 154 8.96 -5.26 -6.32
CA ILE A 154 9.98 -4.25 -6.62
C ILE A 154 11.35 -4.90 -6.82
N GLY A 155 11.67 -5.84 -5.96
CA GLY A 155 12.94 -6.55 -6.06
C GLY A 155 14.11 -5.63 -5.80
N ASN A 156 15.13 -5.76 -6.65
CA ASN A 156 16.36 -4.98 -6.54
C ASN A 156 16.39 -3.76 -7.45
N ARG A 157 15.22 -3.32 -7.92
CA ARG A 157 15.14 -2.11 -8.73
C ARG A 157 15.55 -0.89 -7.93
N SER A 158 16.09 0.07 -8.61
CA SER A 158 16.47 1.32 -7.95
C SER A 158 16.04 2.54 -8.77
#